data_f9dd277a0df283e35691ea880dabcd41
#
_entry.id   f9dd277a0df283e35691ea880dabcd41
#
_cell.length_a   1.000
_cell.length_b   1.000
_cell.length_c   1.000
_cell.angle_alpha   90.00
_cell.angle_beta   90.00
_cell.angle_gamma   90.00
#
_symmetry.space_group_name_H-M   'P 1'
#
loop_
_entity.id
_entity.type
_entity.pdbx_description
1 polymer ?
#
loop_
_entity_poly.entity_id
_entity_poly.type
_entity_poly.pdbx_seq_one_letter_code
_entity_poly.pdbx_strand_id
1 'polypeptide(L)'
;MKLLTLNTHSLVEEHYTEKLHAFVQAVSEEQPDIIALQEVNQTIAEMPVITLHGGYVPCADGIIIRRDNHVCNAAELLRSQGLEYHWTWLPLKKGYDKYDEGIALMSRSPILETKIIRTSAMDDYNNWKTRKILGIRTEAAPDEWFFSVHYGWWDDPDEPFQGQWQRTKAALAGHRRVWLMGDFNSPAEVCGEGYDMISNAGWQDSYALAKNKDGGITVGHVIDGWKDKTESTDGMRIDQIWCSEKTEILSSKVIFNGENRSIVSDHYGVIVHYERSEG
;
A
#
# COMPACT_ATOMS: atom_id res chain seq x y z
N MET A 1 -7.76 -15.42 4.31
CA MET A 1 -6.75 -14.81 3.43
C MET A 1 -5.81 -13.95 4.23
N LYS A 2 -4.59 -13.76 3.72
CA LYS A 2 -3.56 -12.96 4.37
C LYS A 2 -3.24 -11.73 3.50
N LEU A 3 -3.36 -10.54 4.07
CA LEU A 3 -3.09 -9.25 3.44
C LEU A 3 -1.82 -8.64 4.03
N LEU A 4 -1.01 -7.98 3.21
CA LEU A 4 0.15 -7.21 3.63
C LEU A 4 0.09 -5.83 2.99
N THR A 5 0.35 -4.77 3.76
CA THR A 5 0.66 -3.45 3.21
C THR A 5 1.98 -2.92 3.76
N LEU A 6 2.68 -2.15 2.93
CA LEU A 6 3.94 -1.49 3.29
C LEU A 6 4.14 -0.23 2.42
N ASN A 7 4.31 0.92 3.04
CA ASN A 7 4.98 2.04 2.38
C ASN A 7 6.46 1.69 2.31
N THR A 8 6.98 1.54 1.08
CA THR A 8 8.30 0.93 0.87
C THR A 8 9.46 1.92 0.91
N HIS A 9 9.17 3.23 0.73
CA HIS A 9 10.18 4.27 0.52
C HIS A 9 11.24 3.88 -0.53
N SER A 10 11.33 2.61 -0.81
CA SER A 10 12.03 1.85 -1.85
C SER A 10 13.44 2.36 -2.19
N LEU A 11 13.68 2.89 -3.40
CA LEU A 11 15.03 3.34 -3.87
C LEU A 11 15.59 4.54 -3.11
N VAL A 12 14.84 5.16 -2.23
CA VAL A 12 15.30 6.24 -1.35
C VAL A 12 16.02 5.68 -0.12
N GLU A 13 15.74 4.43 0.24
CA GLU A 13 16.33 3.78 1.40
C GLU A 13 17.83 3.54 1.26
N GLU A 14 18.58 3.84 2.32
CA GLU A 14 19.96 3.38 2.44
C GLU A 14 20.02 1.86 2.47
N HIS A 15 21.04 1.26 1.87
CA HIS A 15 21.19 -0.20 1.76
C HIS A 15 20.01 -0.89 1.06
N TYR A 16 19.44 -0.23 0.06
CA TYR A 16 18.24 -0.68 -0.66
C TYR A 16 18.26 -2.17 -1.06
N THR A 17 19.37 -2.65 -1.63
CA THR A 17 19.47 -4.05 -2.07
C THR A 17 19.30 -5.04 -0.91
N GLU A 18 19.90 -4.77 0.23
CA GLU A 18 19.77 -5.61 1.42
C GLU A 18 18.33 -5.59 1.96
N LYS A 19 17.71 -4.40 1.99
CA LYS A 19 16.30 -4.20 2.40
C LYS A 19 15.34 -4.90 1.46
N LEU A 20 15.55 -4.83 0.15
CA LEU A 20 14.76 -5.57 -0.84
C LEU A 20 14.86 -7.09 -0.61
N HIS A 21 16.06 -7.62 -0.37
CA HIS A 21 16.21 -9.06 -0.06
C HIS A 21 15.52 -9.45 1.25
N ALA A 22 15.59 -8.62 2.29
CA ALA A 22 14.89 -8.86 3.56
C ALA A 22 13.36 -8.82 3.39
N PHE A 23 12.84 -7.89 2.58
CA PHE A 23 11.43 -7.86 2.19
C PHE A 23 11.01 -9.14 1.47
N VAL A 24 11.76 -9.54 0.43
CA VAL A 24 11.49 -10.76 -0.34
C VAL A 24 11.53 -12.02 0.53
N GLN A 25 12.50 -12.12 1.43
CA GLN A 25 12.58 -13.22 2.38
C GLN A 25 11.33 -13.29 3.26
N ALA A 26 10.92 -12.17 3.84
CA ALA A 26 9.72 -12.13 4.68
C ALA A 26 8.44 -12.48 3.89
N VAL A 27 8.29 -11.99 2.67
CA VAL A 27 7.18 -12.36 1.78
C VAL A 27 7.20 -13.85 1.45
N SER A 28 8.38 -14.43 1.22
CA SER A 28 8.55 -15.87 0.95
C SER A 28 8.13 -16.73 2.15
N GLU A 29 8.39 -16.28 3.37
CA GLU A 29 8.03 -17.00 4.59
C GLU A 29 6.55 -16.79 4.98
N GLU A 30 6.06 -15.55 4.91
CA GLU A 30 4.69 -15.21 5.29
C GLU A 30 3.65 -15.58 4.23
N GLN A 31 4.04 -15.57 2.96
CA GLN A 31 3.19 -15.87 1.81
C GLN A 31 1.83 -15.14 1.83
N PRO A 32 1.79 -13.80 1.94
CA PRO A 32 0.54 -13.06 1.88
C PRO A 32 -0.15 -13.28 0.52
N ASP A 33 -1.48 -13.39 0.54
CA ASP A 33 -2.26 -13.58 -0.68
C ASP A 33 -2.31 -12.31 -1.53
N ILE A 34 -2.40 -11.15 -0.86
CA ILE A 34 -2.40 -9.80 -1.48
C ILE A 34 -1.38 -8.92 -0.76
N ILE A 35 -0.59 -8.19 -1.53
CA ILE A 35 0.37 -7.19 -1.04
C ILE A 35 0.07 -5.85 -1.69
N ALA A 36 -0.12 -4.82 -0.88
CA ALA A 36 -0.28 -3.43 -1.32
C ALA A 36 0.97 -2.63 -0.93
N LEU A 37 1.61 -2.01 -1.92
CA LEU A 37 2.84 -1.26 -1.73
C LEU A 37 2.65 0.20 -2.12
N GLN A 38 3.23 1.11 -1.35
CA GLN A 38 3.26 2.54 -1.59
C GLN A 38 4.72 2.99 -1.77
N GLU A 39 4.93 4.16 -2.35
CA GLU A 39 6.24 4.71 -2.70
C GLU A 39 7.14 3.75 -3.48
N VAL A 40 6.50 3.03 -4.40
CA VAL A 40 7.17 2.08 -5.30
C VAL A 40 7.85 2.85 -6.42
N ASN A 41 9.15 3.08 -6.27
CA ASN A 41 9.95 3.93 -7.16
C ASN A 41 10.65 3.14 -8.27
N GLN A 42 10.90 3.84 -9.37
CA GLN A 42 11.90 3.53 -10.38
C GLN A 42 12.62 4.81 -10.82
N THR A 43 13.88 4.75 -11.19
CA THR A 43 14.64 5.92 -11.64
C THR A 43 14.22 6.34 -13.05
N ILE A 44 13.81 7.59 -13.26
CA ILE A 44 13.34 8.12 -14.56
C ILE A 44 14.36 7.91 -15.68
N ALA A 45 15.66 7.99 -15.37
CA ALA A 45 16.74 7.84 -16.36
C ALA A 45 17.16 6.37 -16.57
N GLU A 46 16.62 5.40 -15.80
CA GLU A 46 17.00 4.01 -15.94
C GLU A 46 16.40 3.38 -17.23
N MET A 47 17.06 2.36 -17.74
CA MET A 47 16.66 1.67 -18.97
C MET A 47 15.34 0.91 -18.77
N PRO A 48 14.44 0.94 -19.77
CA PRO A 48 13.25 0.10 -19.75
C PRO A 48 13.60 -1.40 -19.69
N VAL A 49 12.74 -2.18 -19.03
CA VAL A 49 12.77 -3.64 -19.13
C VAL A 49 12.23 -4.06 -20.51
N ILE A 50 13.01 -4.85 -21.25
CA ILE A 50 12.65 -5.27 -22.62
C ILE A 50 11.59 -6.36 -22.56
N THR A 51 11.72 -7.30 -21.62
CA THR A 51 10.79 -8.42 -21.47
C THR A 51 10.41 -8.54 -20.00
N LEU A 52 9.13 -8.31 -19.71
CA LEU A 52 8.57 -8.52 -18.38
C LEU A 52 8.18 -9.99 -18.22
N HIS A 53 8.66 -10.60 -17.16
CA HIS A 53 8.32 -11.97 -16.77
C HIS A 53 7.42 -11.97 -15.53
N GLY A 54 6.84 -13.11 -15.20
CA GLY A 54 6.27 -13.34 -13.90
C GLY A 54 5.04 -12.50 -13.56
N GLY A 55 3.96 -12.66 -14.33
CA GLY A 55 2.63 -12.23 -13.87
C GLY A 55 2.38 -10.71 -13.88
N TYR A 56 3.16 -9.91 -14.61
CA TYR A 56 2.85 -8.50 -14.80
C TYR A 56 1.51 -8.29 -15.53
N VAL A 57 0.64 -7.50 -14.93
CA VAL A 57 -0.66 -7.10 -15.50
C VAL A 57 -0.69 -5.57 -15.62
N PRO A 58 -0.68 -4.99 -16.83
CA PRO A 58 -0.74 -3.55 -16.99
C PRO A 58 -2.10 -3.00 -16.51
N CYS A 59 -2.08 -1.94 -15.69
CA CYS A 59 -3.30 -1.26 -15.26
C CYS A 59 -3.71 -0.10 -16.18
N ALA A 60 -2.82 0.33 -17.07
CA ALA A 60 -3.08 1.32 -18.11
C ALA A 60 -2.08 1.16 -19.26
N ASP A 61 -2.42 1.70 -20.42
CA ASP A 61 -1.53 1.74 -21.57
C ASP A 61 -0.36 2.71 -21.36
N GLY A 62 0.77 2.43 -21.98
CA GLY A 62 1.93 3.33 -22.01
C GLY A 62 2.78 3.35 -20.75
N ILE A 63 2.49 2.54 -19.74
CA ILE A 63 3.33 2.42 -18.55
C ILE A 63 4.64 1.73 -18.93
N ILE A 64 5.76 2.38 -18.62
CA ILE A 64 7.11 1.87 -18.85
C ILE A 64 7.66 1.36 -17.53
N ILE A 65 7.95 0.07 -17.45
CA ILE A 65 8.67 -0.54 -16.32
C ILE A 65 10.17 -0.45 -16.60
N ARG A 66 10.93 0.06 -15.63
CA ARG A 66 12.39 0.22 -15.72
C ARG A 66 13.10 -0.84 -14.89
N ARG A 67 14.39 -1.06 -15.17
CA ARG A 67 15.19 -2.14 -14.57
C ARG A 67 15.30 -2.09 -13.06
N ASP A 68 15.22 -0.91 -12.48
CA ASP A 68 15.28 -0.70 -11.03
C ASP A 68 13.90 -0.55 -10.39
N ASN A 69 12.81 -0.82 -11.09
CA ASN A 69 11.47 -0.77 -10.52
C ASN A 69 11.36 -1.73 -9.32
N HIS A 70 11.00 -1.19 -8.16
CA HIS A 70 11.03 -1.95 -6.91
C HIS A 70 10.15 -3.20 -6.94
N VAL A 71 8.87 -3.08 -7.37
CA VAL A 71 7.97 -4.24 -7.39
C VAL A 71 8.35 -5.26 -8.46
N CYS A 72 8.87 -4.82 -9.61
CA CYS A 72 9.40 -5.71 -10.64
C CYS A 72 10.54 -6.56 -10.08
N ASN A 73 11.50 -5.93 -9.41
CA ASN A 73 12.65 -6.62 -8.80
C ASN A 73 12.21 -7.57 -7.68
N ALA A 74 11.25 -7.16 -6.84
CA ALA A 74 10.69 -8.03 -5.80
C ALA A 74 10.02 -9.27 -6.41
N ALA A 75 9.19 -9.10 -7.46
CA ALA A 75 8.52 -10.19 -8.15
C ALA A 75 9.51 -11.17 -8.81
N GLU A 76 10.58 -10.66 -9.45
CA GLU A 76 11.62 -11.48 -10.05
C GLU A 76 12.41 -12.29 -9.01
N LEU A 77 12.75 -11.68 -7.87
CA LEU A 77 13.43 -12.37 -6.78
C LEU A 77 12.54 -13.46 -6.17
N LEU A 78 11.25 -13.20 -5.95
CA LEU A 78 10.29 -14.21 -5.47
C LEU A 78 10.17 -15.35 -6.47
N ARG A 79 10.04 -15.05 -7.77
CA ARG A 79 9.97 -16.05 -8.84
C ARG A 79 11.24 -16.92 -8.88
N SER A 80 12.41 -16.35 -8.66
CA SER A 80 13.67 -17.11 -8.58
C SER A 80 13.70 -18.12 -7.43
N GLN A 81 12.88 -17.89 -6.39
CA GLN A 81 12.67 -18.79 -5.25
C GLN A 81 11.49 -19.77 -5.46
N GLY A 82 10.87 -19.78 -6.64
CA GLY A 82 9.73 -20.64 -6.96
C GLY A 82 8.38 -20.10 -6.47
N LEU A 83 8.30 -18.84 -6.07
CA LEU A 83 7.08 -18.17 -5.65
C LEU A 83 6.64 -17.17 -6.72
N GLU A 84 5.56 -17.48 -7.41
CA GLU A 84 5.02 -16.60 -8.44
C GLU A 84 3.95 -15.68 -7.86
N TYR A 85 4.13 -14.36 -8.10
CA TYR A 85 3.15 -13.33 -7.81
C TYR A 85 2.76 -12.63 -9.10
N HIS A 86 1.46 -12.46 -9.33
CA HIS A 86 0.93 -11.54 -10.33
C HIS A 86 0.98 -10.13 -9.75
N TRP A 87 1.38 -9.15 -10.55
CA TRP A 87 1.56 -7.80 -10.04
C TRP A 87 1.21 -6.71 -11.06
N THR A 88 0.89 -5.55 -10.53
CA THR A 88 0.63 -4.33 -11.30
C THR A 88 1.23 -3.13 -10.58
N TRP A 89 1.58 -2.11 -11.33
CA TRP A 89 2.17 -0.87 -10.82
C TRP A 89 1.63 0.33 -11.58
N LEU A 90 1.36 1.42 -10.85
CA LEU A 90 0.87 2.68 -11.38
C LEU A 90 1.80 3.82 -10.96
N PRO A 91 2.51 4.50 -11.90
CA PRO A 91 3.21 5.73 -11.58
C PRO A 91 2.20 6.84 -11.29
N LEU A 92 2.43 7.60 -10.22
CA LEU A 92 1.54 8.65 -9.77
C LEU A 92 2.13 10.04 -10.01
N LYS A 93 3.40 10.20 -9.70
CA LYS A 93 4.08 11.50 -9.66
C LYS A 93 5.59 11.33 -9.79
N LYS A 94 6.26 12.45 -10.04
CA LYS A 94 7.71 12.54 -9.92
C LYS A 94 8.09 12.73 -8.45
N GLY A 95 8.80 11.74 -7.89
CA GLY A 95 9.35 11.78 -6.54
C GLY A 95 10.81 12.20 -6.54
N TYR A 96 11.21 13.04 -5.58
CA TYR A 96 12.61 13.48 -5.37
C TYR A 96 13.31 14.01 -6.64
N ASP A 97 12.56 14.59 -7.60
CA ASP A 97 13.03 15.02 -8.92
C ASP A 97 13.77 13.94 -9.75
N LYS A 98 13.75 12.70 -9.33
CA LYS A 98 14.56 11.60 -9.86
C LYS A 98 13.74 10.35 -10.19
N TYR A 99 12.64 10.10 -9.49
CA TYR A 99 11.91 8.87 -9.61
C TYR A 99 10.52 9.04 -10.25
N ASP A 100 10.09 8.04 -11.04
CA ASP A 100 8.68 7.75 -11.19
C ASP A 100 8.23 7.07 -9.89
N GLU A 101 7.52 7.79 -9.04
CA GLU A 101 6.99 7.26 -7.79
C GLU A 101 5.56 6.78 -7.99
N GLY A 102 5.27 5.59 -7.50
CA GLY A 102 3.97 4.96 -7.72
C GLY A 102 3.50 4.08 -6.57
N ILE A 103 2.43 3.37 -6.84
CA ILE A 103 1.85 2.34 -5.98
C ILE A 103 1.73 1.03 -6.74
N ALA A 104 1.78 -0.08 -6.00
CA ALA A 104 1.70 -1.41 -6.60
C ALA A 104 0.78 -2.34 -5.81
N LEU A 105 0.34 -3.39 -6.49
CA LEU A 105 -0.32 -4.54 -5.89
C LEU A 105 0.31 -5.81 -6.42
N MET A 106 0.48 -6.80 -5.53
CA MET A 106 0.89 -8.15 -5.89
C MET A 106 -0.13 -9.16 -5.35
N SER A 107 -0.35 -10.24 -6.08
CA SER A 107 -1.27 -11.32 -5.71
C SER A 107 -0.69 -12.68 -6.03
N ARG A 108 -0.87 -13.65 -5.13
CA ARG A 108 -0.54 -15.07 -5.39
C ARG A 108 -1.47 -15.72 -6.41
N SER A 109 -2.62 -15.13 -6.65
CA SER A 109 -3.61 -15.60 -7.62
C SER A 109 -3.67 -14.66 -8.81
N PRO A 110 -4.02 -15.13 -10.01
CA PRO A 110 -4.15 -14.29 -11.20
C PRO A 110 -5.03 -13.07 -10.97
N ILE A 111 -4.57 -11.91 -11.46
CA ILE A 111 -5.33 -10.66 -11.44
C ILE A 111 -6.34 -10.70 -12.58
N LEU A 112 -7.62 -10.59 -12.26
CA LEU A 112 -8.73 -10.59 -13.23
C LEU A 112 -9.02 -9.19 -13.78
N GLU A 113 -8.86 -8.17 -12.93
CA GLU A 113 -9.23 -6.80 -13.26
C GLU A 113 -8.38 -5.82 -12.46
N THR A 114 -8.05 -4.69 -13.08
CA THR A 114 -7.40 -3.55 -12.43
C THR A 114 -8.30 -2.34 -12.47
N LYS A 115 -8.20 -1.45 -11.47
CA LYS A 115 -8.99 -0.20 -11.40
C LYS A 115 -8.15 0.93 -10.85
N ILE A 116 -8.18 2.07 -11.54
CA ILE A 116 -7.52 3.31 -11.09
C ILE A 116 -8.59 4.31 -10.69
N ILE A 117 -8.45 4.92 -9.51
CA ILE A 117 -9.30 6.00 -9.03
C ILE A 117 -8.43 7.18 -8.66
N ARG A 118 -8.67 8.33 -9.30
CA ARG A 118 -8.02 9.59 -8.91
C ARG A 118 -8.67 10.11 -7.64
N THR A 119 -7.87 10.32 -6.61
CA THR A 119 -8.32 10.80 -5.30
C THR A 119 -7.97 12.27 -5.07
N SER A 120 -6.88 12.78 -5.64
CA SER A 120 -6.61 14.22 -5.66
C SER A 120 -7.52 14.96 -6.65
N ALA A 121 -7.77 16.26 -6.43
CA ALA A 121 -8.46 17.12 -7.38
C ALA A 121 -7.59 17.36 -8.62
N MET A 122 -6.30 17.61 -8.39
CA MET A 122 -5.32 17.74 -9.46
C MET A 122 -4.89 16.38 -10.04
N ASP A 123 -4.42 16.39 -11.27
CA ASP A 123 -3.77 15.26 -11.95
C ASP A 123 -2.53 15.79 -12.68
N ASP A 124 -1.54 16.20 -11.93
CA ASP A 124 -0.28 16.72 -12.43
C ASP A 124 0.88 15.82 -11.95
N TYR A 125 1.53 15.15 -12.89
CA TYR A 125 2.64 14.26 -12.62
C TYR A 125 3.84 14.94 -11.91
N ASN A 126 4.04 16.24 -12.16
CA ASN A 126 5.12 17.00 -11.52
C ASN A 126 4.74 17.53 -10.13
N ASN A 127 3.49 17.36 -9.71
CA ASN A 127 3.04 17.79 -8.40
C ASN A 127 3.01 16.60 -7.43
N TRP A 128 3.81 16.68 -6.38
CA TRP A 128 3.94 15.64 -5.36
C TRP A 128 2.65 15.34 -4.58
N LYS A 129 1.65 16.25 -4.65
CA LYS A 129 0.33 16.06 -4.02
C LYS A 129 -0.65 15.27 -4.89
N THR A 130 -0.27 14.88 -6.11
CA THR A 130 -1.11 14.02 -6.96
C THR A 130 -1.28 12.66 -6.30
N ARG A 131 -2.54 12.23 -6.14
CA ARG A 131 -2.91 10.96 -5.53
C ARG A 131 -3.91 10.20 -6.39
N LYS A 132 -3.64 8.90 -6.55
CA LYS A 132 -4.55 7.90 -7.12
C LYS A 132 -4.47 6.65 -6.26
N ILE A 133 -5.49 5.84 -6.29
CA ILE A 133 -5.48 4.49 -5.72
C ILE A 133 -5.59 3.47 -6.85
N LEU A 134 -4.91 2.36 -6.68
CA LEU A 134 -4.89 1.24 -7.62
C LEU A 134 -5.57 0.05 -6.98
N GLY A 135 -6.52 -0.54 -7.67
CA GLY A 135 -7.27 -1.71 -7.20
C GLY A 135 -7.09 -2.91 -8.11
N ILE A 136 -7.20 -4.10 -7.53
CA ILE A 136 -7.27 -5.38 -8.24
C ILE A 136 -8.42 -6.23 -7.75
N ARG A 137 -8.94 -7.10 -8.62
CA ARG A 137 -9.70 -8.32 -8.28
C ARG A 137 -8.92 -9.53 -8.74
N THR A 138 -9.04 -10.64 -8.02
CA THR A 138 -8.23 -11.84 -8.29
C THR A 138 -9.12 -13.07 -8.44
N GLU A 139 -8.58 -14.13 -9.04
CA GLU A 139 -9.31 -15.40 -9.16
C GLU A 139 -9.66 -16.01 -7.80
N ALA A 140 -8.78 -15.87 -6.80
CA ALA A 140 -9.03 -16.38 -5.45
C ALA A 140 -10.11 -15.59 -4.70
N ALA A 141 -10.38 -14.33 -5.09
CA ALA A 141 -11.38 -13.46 -4.47
C ALA A 141 -12.08 -12.59 -5.54
N PRO A 142 -12.88 -13.21 -6.44
CA PRO A 142 -13.46 -12.51 -7.59
C PRO A 142 -14.56 -11.50 -7.21
N ASP A 143 -15.08 -11.56 -6.01
CA ASP A 143 -16.08 -10.68 -5.42
C ASP A 143 -15.51 -9.59 -4.51
N GLU A 144 -14.18 -9.56 -4.32
CA GLU A 144 -13.47 -8.59 -3.46
C GLU A 144 -12.56 -7.69 -4.29
N TRP A 145 -12.54 -6.40 -3.93
CA TRP A 145 -11.57 -5.43 -4.44
C TRP A 145 -10.51 -5.12 -3.40
N PHE A 146 -9.25 -5.17 -3.80
CA PHE A 146 -8.12 -4.79 -2.96
C PHE A 146 -7.43 -3.57 -3.57
N PHE A 147 -7.39 -2.46 -2.82
CA PHE A 147 -6.77 -1.22 -3.27
C PHE A 147 -5.51 -0.91 -2.48
N SER A 148 -4.42 -0.60 -3.19
CA SER A 148 -3.27 0.11 -2.60
C SER A 148 -3.59 1.59 -2.55
N VAL A 149 -3.43 2.20 -1.37
CA VAL A 149 -3.73 3.61 -1.11
C VAL A 149 -2.51 4.33 -0.52
N HIS A 150 -2.32 5.59 -0.93
CA HIS A 150 -1.39 6.53 -0.31
C HIS A 150 -2.04 7.90 -0.35
N TYR A 151 -2.67 8.32 0.76
CA TYR A 151 -3.37 9.59 0.87
C TYR A 151 -2.43 10.74 1.26
N GLY A 152 -2.90 11.98 1.11
CA GLY A 152 -2.26 13.16 1.65
C GLY A 152 -2.66 13.42 3.10
N TRP A 153 -2.07 14.44 3.72
CA TRP A 153 -2.34 14.81 5.10
C TRP A 153 -3.72 15.45 5.30
N TRP A 154 -4.22 15.35 6.53
CA TRP A 154 -5.50 15.91 6.94
C TRP A 154 -5.61 17.40 6.65
N ASP A 155 -4.60 18.16 7.01
CA ASP A 155 -4.55 19.62 7.02
C ASP A 155 -3.84 20.21 5.78
N ASP A 156 -3.61 19.44 4.70
CA ASP A 156 -2.99 19.98 3.49
C ASP A 156 -3.88 21.06 2.88
N PRO A 157 -3.34 22.29 2.65
CA PRO A 157 -4.17 23.43 2.19
C PRO A 157 -4.70 23.28 0.77
N ASP A 158 -4.04 22.49 -0.09
CA ASP A 158 -4.38 22.36 -1.51
C ASP A 158 -5.14 21.06 -1.78
N GLU A 159 -4.70 19.95 -1.15
CA GLU A 159 -5.24 18.60 -1.35
C GLU A 159 -5.51 17.90 -0.01
N PRO A 160 -6.42 18.42 0.83
CA PRO A 160 -6.69 17.83 2.13
C PRO A 160 -7.24 16.40 2.03
N PHE A 161 -6.91 15.56 3.01
CA PHE A 161 -7.39 14.18 3.12
C PHE A 161 -8.91 14.08 2.91
N GLN A 162 -9.67 15.00 3.49
CA GLN A 162 -11.13 15.03 3.40
C GLN A 162 -11.63 14.97 1.94
N GLY A 163 -11.06 15.77 1.05
CA GLY A 163 -11.43 15.79 -0.38
C GLY A 163 -11.07 14.49 -1.07
N GLN A 164 -9.91 13.92 -0.75
CA GLN A 164 -9.44 12.67 -1.32
C GLN A 164 -10.33 11.50 -0.86
N TRP A 165 -10.69 11.45 0.40
CA TRP A 165 -11.61 10.45 0.95
C TRP A 165 -13.01 10.53 0.32
N GLN A 166 -13.56 11.74 0.14
CA GLN A 166 -14.87 11.93 -0.49
C GLN A 166 -14.88 11.38 -1.93
N ARG A 167 -13.82 11.62 -2.72
CA ARG A 167 -13.70 11.09 -4.09
C ARG A 167 -13.57 9.57 -4.08
N THR A 168 -12.78 9.01 -3.16
CA THR A 168 -12.66 7.56 -2.98
C THR A 168 -14.03 6.94 -2.67
N LYS A 169 -14.73 7.46 -1.68
CA LYS A 169 -16.05 6.97 -1.28
C LYS A 169 -17.07 7.03 -2.42
N ALA A 170 -17.08 8.13 -3.18
CA ALA A 170 -17.97 8.28 -4.33
C ALA A 170 -17.66 7.27 -5.44
N ALA A 171 -16.39 7.06 -5.75
CA ALA A 171 -15.96 6.12 -6.79
C ALA A 171 -16.18 4.65 -6.42
N LEU A 172 -16.19 4.34 -5.13
CA LEU A 172 -16.42 2.99 -4.60
C LEU A 172 -17.88 2.72 -4.23
N ALA A 173 -18.76 3.69 -4.39
CA ALA A 173 -20.19 3.51 -4.12
C ALA A 173 -20.77 2.36 -4.95
N GLY A 174 -21.45 1.41 -4.27
CA GLY A 174 -22.02 0.23 -4.91
C GLY A 174 -21.06 -0.94 -5.10
N HIS A 175 -19.77 -0.78 -4.83
CA HIS A 175 -18.85 -1.90 -4.75
C HIS A 175 -19.03 -2.60 -3.40
N ARG A 176 -19.06 -3.94 -3.44
CA ARG A 176 -19.12 -4.77 -2.23
C ARG A 176 -17.72 -5.30 -1.92
N ARG A 177 -17.47 -5.56 -0.63
CA ARG A 177 -16.21 -6.18 -0.13
C ARG A 177 -14.95 -5.50 -0.68
N VAL A 178 -14.78 -4.23 -0.30
CA VAL A 178 -13.61 -3.44 -0.69
C VAL A 178 -12.64 -3.36 0.46
N TRP A 179 -11.37 -3.64 0.16
CA TRP A 179 -10.25 -3.45 1.06
C TRP A 179 -9.43 -2.23 0.62
N LEU A 180 -9.17 -1.31 1.54
CA LEU A 180 -8.22 -0.21 1.36
C LEU A 180 -7.01 -0.49 2.23
N MET A 181 -5.83 -0.57 1.62
CA MET A 181 -4.60 -1.03 2.26
C MET A 181 -3.49 -0.04 1.98
N GLY A 182 -2.87 0.54 2.99
CA GLY A 182 -1.75 1.44 2.75
C GLY A 182 -1.57 2.55 3.77
N ASP A 183 -0.84 3.57 3.31
CA ASP A 183 -0.54 4.77 4.06
C ASP A 183 -1.69 5.79 3.95
N PHE A 184 -2.37 6.01 5.05
CA PHE A 184 -3.48 6.96 5.14
C PHE A 184 -3.02 8.37 5.54
N ASN A 185 -1.76 8.55 5.93
CA ASN A 185 -1.24 9.81 6.44
C ASN A 185 -2.19 10.48 7.48
N SER A 186 -2.92 9.64 8.21
CA SER A 186 -3.91 10.02 9.20
C SER A 186 -3.79 9.10 10.41
N PRO A 187 -3.16 9.57 11.50
CA PRO A 187 -2.93 8.74 12.68
C PRO A 187 -4.24 8.29 13.32
N ALA A 188 -4.32 7.00 13.65
CA ALA A 188 -5.51 6.43 14.27
C ALA A 188 -5.76 6.94 15.70
N GLU A 189 -4.74 7.53 16.31
CA GLU A 189 -4.75 8.09 17.66
C GLU A 189 -5.31 9.51 17.71
N VAL A 190 -5.44 10.19 16.55
CA VAL A 190 -5.91 11.58 16.47
C VAL A 190 -7.41 11.61 16.21
N CYS A 191 -8.16 12.11 17.20
CA CYS A 191 -9.61 12.22 17.11
C CYS A 191 -10.05 13.37 16.19
N GLY A 192 -11.16 13.17 15.48
CA GLY A 192 -11.79 14.20 14.64
C GLY A 192 -11.19 14.36 13.26
N GLU A 193 -10.21 13.56 12.91
CA GLU A 193 -9.52 13.58 11.62
C GLU A 193 -9.87 12.38 10.72
N GLY A 194 -8.96 12.01 9.82
CA GLY A 194 -9.21 11.04 8.76
C GLY A 194 -9.60 9.66 9.27
N TYR A 195 -9.01 9.17 10.36
CA TYR A 195 -9.41 7.89 10.95
C TYR A 195 -10.88 7.88 11.35
N ASP A 196 -11.32 8.89 12.09
CA ASP A 196 -12.71 9.02 12.51
C ASP A 196 -13.65 9.23 11.31
N MET A 197 -13.19 9.97 10.29
CA MET A 197 -13.96 10.18 9.06
C MET A 197 -14.22 8.88 8.30
N ILE A 198 -13.24 7.98 8.21
CA ILE A 198 -13.37 6.67 7.57
C ILE A 198 -14.30 5.78 8.40
N SER A 199 -14.06 5.70 9.71
CA SER A 199 -14.86 4.90 10.64
C SER A 199 -16.33 5.34 10.66
N ASN A 200 -16.59 6.66 10.73
CA ASN A 200 -17.94 7.23 10.70
C ASN A 200 -18.65 7.01 9.34
N ALA A 201 -17.91 6.76 8.28
CA ALA A 201 -18.48 6.37 6.98
C ALA A 201 -18.88 4.88 6.93
N GLY A 202 -18.72 4.13 8.02
CA GLY A 202 -19.12 2.74 8.16
C GLY A 202 -18.06 1.73 7.78
N TRP A 203 -16.83 2.16 7.46
CA TRP A 203 -15.72 1.27 7.19
C TRP A 203 -15.17 0.65 8.48
N GLN A 204 -14.63 -0.54 8.36
CA GLN A 204 -14.16 -1.36 9.48
C GLN A 204 -12.64 -1.41 9.47
N ASP A 205 -12.01 -0.91 10.52
CA ASP A 205 -10.57 -1.04 10.72
C ASP A 205 -10.23 -2.48 11.13
N SER A 206 -9.41 -3.16 10.32
CA SER A 206 -9.00 -4.54 10.58
C SER A 206 -8.23 -4.68 11.90
N TYR A 207 -7.44 -3.68 12.29
CA TYR A 207 -6.74 -3.67 13.58
C TYR A 207 -7.73 -3.61 14.76
N ALA A 208 -8.75 -2.75 14.67
CA ALA A 208 -9.76 -2.65 15.73
C ALA A 208 -10.53 -3.97 15.91
N LEU A 209 -10.87 -4.65 14.81
CA LEU A 209 -11.62 -5.90 14.79
C LEU A 209 -10.80 -7.15 15.13
N ALA A 210 -9.47 -7.10 15.03
CA ALA A 210 -8.61 -8.27 15.16
C ALA A 210 -8.73 -8.94 16.53
N LYS A 211 -8.92 -10.27 16.52
CA LYS A 211 -8.94 -11.11 17.73
C LYS A 211 -7.56 -11.16 18.40
N ASN A 212 -6.50 -11.14 17.58
CA ASN A 212 -5.10 -11.14 18.04
C ASN A 212 -4.35 -10.01 17.37
N LYS A 213 -3.76 -9.10 18.14
CA LYS A 213 -3.06 -7.91 17.66
C LYS A 213 -1.90 -7.54 18.58
N ASP A 214 -0.94 -6.80 18.05
CA ASP A 214 0.17 -6.18 18.76
C ASP A 214 -0.11 -4.69 19.06
N GLY A 215 0.93 -3.88 19.26
CA GLY A 215 0.80 -2.44 19.53
C GLY A 215 0.30 -1.60 18.36
N GLY A 216 0.41 -2.10 17.13
CA GLY A 216 -0.13 -1.46 15.91
C GLY A 216 0.66 -0.26 15.39
N ILE A 217 1.75 0.16 16.04
CA ILE A 217 2.55 1.31 15.60
C ILE A 217 3.26 1.00 14.29
N THR A 218 3.02 1.80 13.26
CA THR A 218 3.62 1.62 11.94
C THR A 218 4.74 2.61 11.64
N VAL A 219 4.85 3.68 12.41
CA VAL A 219 5.96 4.64 12.36
C VAL A 219 6.43 4.89 13.79
N GLY A 220 7.63 4.40 14.10
CA GLY A 220 8.22 4.49 15.45
C GLY A 220 9.23 5.62 15.62
N HIS A 221 9.43 6.46 14.59
CA HIS A 221 10.41 7.56 14.58
C HIS A 221 9.91 8.69 13.67
N VAL A 222 10.66 9.79 13.64
CA VAL A 222 10.31 10.91 12.75
C VAL A 222 10.62 10.55 11.31
N ILE A 223 9.63 10.63 10.44
CA ILE A 223 9.72 10.39 8.99
C ILE A 223 9.56 11.68 8.18
N ASP A 224 9.88 11.63 6.89
CA ASP A 224 9.69 12.76 5.99
C ASP A 224 8.21 13.17 5.92
N GLY A 225 7.96 14.47 5.90
CA GLY A 225 6.60 15.05 5.94
C GLY A 225 5.94 15.15 7.31
N TRP A 226 6.52 14.53 8.35
CA TRP A 226 5.98 14.55 9.71
C TRP A 226 6.86 15.29 10.73
N LYS A 227 8.01 15.83 10.31
CA LYS A 227 9.01 16.51 11.20
C LYS A 227 8.42 17.65 12.04
N ASP A 228 7.42 18.34 11.49
CA ASP A 228 6.80 19.51 12.15
C ASP A 228 5.34 19.24 12.61
N LYS A 229 4.86 18.01 12.49
CA LYS A 229 3.44 17.67 12.69
C LYS A 229 3.14 16.85 13.95
N THR A 230 4.12 16.20 14.54
CA THR A 230 3.90 15.33 15.71
C THR A 230 4.76 15.72 16.89
N GLU A 231 4.11 15.94 18.02
CA GLU A 231 4.73 15.97 19.35
C GLU A 231 4.80 14.56 19.99
N SER A 232 4.26 13.53 19.29
CA SER A 232 4.18 12.18 19.84
C SER A 232 5.52 11.48 19.78
N THR A 233 6.06 11.16 20.96
CA THR A 233 7.24 10.30 21.13
C THR A 233 6.90 8.81 21.07
N ASP A 234 5.63 8.45 21.02
CA ASP A 234 5.14 7.07 21.20
C ASP A 234 4.88 6.36 19.85
N GLY A 235 5.13 7.03 18.74
CA GLY A 235 4.90 6.52 17.39
C GLY A 235 3.46 6.75 16.89
N MET A 236 3.21 6.38 15.63
CA MET A 236 1.92 6.58 14.95
C MET A 236 1.48 5.32 14.23
N ARG A 237 0.16 5.15 14.11
CA ARG A 237 -0.46 4.14 13.25
C ARG A 237 -1.12 4.81 12.05
N ILE A 238 -0.36 5.04 10.97
CA ILE A 238 -0.84 5.66 9.73
C ILE A 238 -0.98 4.66 8.58
N ASP A 239 -0.28 3.52 8.63
CA ASP A 239 -0.48 2.43 7.70
C ASP A 239 -1.60 1.53 8.23
N GLN A 240 -2.66 1.39 7.44
CA GLN A 240 -3.92 0.80 7.89
C GLN A 240 -4.50 -0.11 6.82
N ILE A 241 -5.33 -1.08 7.25
CA ILE A 241 -6.12 -1.93 6.36
C ILE A 241 -7.59 -1.83 6.79
N TRP A 242 -8.42 -1.30 5.89
CA TRP A 242 -9.84 -1.10 6.10
C TRP A 242 -10.67 -1.99 5.20
N CYS A 243 -11.82 -2.46 5.70
CA CYS A 243 -12.80 -3.20 4.92
C CYS A 243 -14.15 -2.46 4.88
N SER A 244 -14.82 -2.46 3.73
CA SER A 244 -16.14 -1.83 3.58
C SER A 244 -17.27 -2.63 4.23
N GLU A 245 -17.07 -3.92 4.50
CA GLU A 245 -18.06 -4.80 5.12
C GLU A 245 -17.46 -5.46 6.37
N LYS A 246 -18.34 -5.79 7.32
CA LYS A 246 -17.91 -6.50 8.53
C LYS A 246 -17.34 -7.86 8.18
N THR A 247 -16.09 -8.08 8.55
CA THR A 247 -15.32 -9.27 8.24
C THR A 247 -14.68 -9.81 9.52
N GLU A 248 -14.54 -11.12 9.63
CA GLU A 248 -13.88 -11.76 10.76
C GLU A 248 -12.36 -11.64 10.61
N ILE A 249 -11.75 -10.80 11.44
CA ILE A 249 -10.29 -10.59 11.46
C ILE A 249 -9.66 -11.45 12.56
N LEU A 250 -8.85 -12.42 12.16
CA LEU A 250 -8.17 -13.33 13.07
C LEU A 250 -6.99 -12.66 13.74
N SER A 251 -6.18 -11.94 12.96
CA SER A 251 -5.04 -11.19 13.47
C SER A 251 -4.71 -9.96 12.64
N SER A 252 -4.17 -8.94 13.29
CA SER A 252 -3.53 -7.77 12.69
C SER A 252 -2.24 -7.47 13.45
N LYS A 253 -1.11 -7.48 12.74
CA LYS A 253 0.22 -7.31 13.35
C LYS A 253 1.09 -6.42 12.51
N VAL A 254 1.98 -5.71 13.17
CA VAL A 254 3.07 -4.97 12.54
C VAL A 254 4.16 -5.93 12.12
N ILE A 255 4.77 -5.70 10.98
CA ILE A 255 5.90 -6.46 10.42
C ILE A 255 6.99 -5.48 9.96
N PHE A 256 8.25 -5.90 9.93
CA PHE A 256 9.41 -5.09 9.58
C PHE A 256 9.76 -4.00 10.61
N ASN A 257 9.45 -4.22 11.86
CA ASN A 257 9.70 -3.29 12.97
C ASN A 257 11.05 -3.52 13.71
N GLY A 258 11.87 -4.44 13.21
CA GLY A 258 13.15 -4.81 13.85
C GLY A 258 13.03 -5.87 14.96
N GLU A 259 11.81 -6.16 15.43
CA GLU A 259 11.55 -7.19 16.44
C GLU A 259 11.22 -8.54 15.80
N ASN A 260 10.28 -8.55 14.85
CA ASN A 260 9.86 -9.78 14.18
C ASN A 260 10.53 -10.00 12.82
N ARG A 261 10.85 -8.92 12.09
CA ARG A 261 11.57 -8.90 10.81
C ARG A 261 12.46 -7.67 10.75
N SER A 262 13.52 -7.75 9.94
CA SER A 262 14.40 -6.60 9.69
C SER A 262 13.64 -5.40 9.18
N ILE A 263 14.05 -4.20 9.59
CA ILE A 263 13.51 -2.94 9.08
C ILE A 263 13.90 -2.81 7.60
N VAL A 264 12.90 -2.54 6.74
CA VAL A 264 13.07 -2.44 5.29
C VAL A 264 12.68 -1.08 4.72
N SER A 265 12.03 -0.25 5.52
CA SER A 265 11.52 1.07 5.18
C SER A 265 11.53 1.96 6.42
N ASP A 266 11.35 3.25 6.26
CA ASP A 266 11.03 4.19 7.34
C ASP A 266 9.61 3.99 7.89
N HIS A 267 8.75 3.23 7.19
CA HIS A 267 7.50 2.68 7.71
C HIS A 267 7.64 1.19 8.06
N TYR A 268 6.82 0.74 9.01
CA TYR A 268 6.60 -0.68 9.26
C TYR A 268 5.37 -1.16 8.50
N GLY A 269 5.40 -2.42 8.03
CA GLY A 269 4.27 -3.01 7.33
C GLY A 269 3.17 -3.49 8.29
N VAL A 270 1.99 -3.71 7.75
CA VAL A 270 0.87 -4.32 8.47
C VAL A 270 0.46 -5.62 7.78
N ILE A 271 0.44 -6.72 8.53
CA ILE A 271 -0.03 -8.01 8.06
C ILE A 271 -1.33 -8.40 8.76
N VAL A 272 -2.36 -8.71 7.98
CA VAL A 272 -3.70 -9.06 8.46
C VAL A 272 -4.08 -10.45 7.97
N HIS A 273 -4.64 -11.24 8.88
CA HIS A 273 -5.26 -12.52 8.52
C HIS A 273 -6.76 -12.45 8.79
N TYR A 274 -7.58 -12.68 7.76
CA TYR A 274 -9.03 -12.69 7.86
C TYR A 274 -9.65 -13.97 7.30
N GLU A 275 -10.84 -14.31 7.80
CA GLU A 275 -11.64 -15.38 7.23
C GLU A 275 -12.53 -14.84 6.10
N ARG A 276 -12.31 -15.39 4.90
CA ARG A 276 -13.18 -15.10 3.77
C ARG A 276 -14.46 -15.91 3.92
N SER A 277 -15.61 -15.25 4.08
CA SER A 277 -16.91 -15.91 4.02
C SER A 277 -17.12 -16.44 2.60
N GLU A 278 -17.34 -17.74 2.47
CA GLU A 278 -17.85 -18.30 1.22
C GLU A 278 -19.22 -17.64 0.95
N GLY A 279 -19.33 -16.94 -0.18
CA GLY A 279 -20.54 -16.22 -0.60
C GLY A 279 -21.61 -17.16 -1.13
#